data_675ff173d1c182a26dc5b88c3fedf180
#
_entry.id   675ff173d1c182a26dc5b88c3fedf180
#
_cell.length_a   1.000
_cell.length_b   1.000
_cell.length_c   1.000
_cell.angle_alpha   90.00
_cell.angle_beta   90.00
_cell.angle_gamma   90.00
#
_symmetry.space_group_name_H-M   'P 1'
#
loop_
_entity.id
_entity.type
_entity.pdbx_description
1 polymer ?
#
loop_
_entity_poly.entity_id
_entity_poly.type
_entity_poly.pdbx_seq_one_letter_code
_entity_poly.pdbx_strand_id
1 'polypeptide(L)'
;MIRLAVPEDFTSIMSIYAYARSFMQETGNPNQWGNHFPPEELIHNRIRNKQLFVLEENGTLHGAFAFIIGEDPTYLQIDDGSWLSDAPYGTIHQVASDGTIHGFFSQIVDYCWAQIPHLRVDTHADNQIMQHLILKNGFERRGIISVSYTHLTLPTKLE
;
A
#
# COMPACT_ATOMS: atom_id res chain seq x y z
N MET A 1 12.74 -11.27 2.23
CA MET A 1 13.46 -10.30 1.37
C MET A 1 12.50 -9.70 0.35
N ILE A 2 12.51 -8.41 0.23
CA ILE A 2 11.66 -7.71 -0.74
C ILE A 2 12.35 -7.68 -2.11
N ARG A 3 11.61 -8.03 -3.16
CA ARG A 3 12.06 -7.98 -4.54
C ARG A 3 10.92 -7.60 -5.49
N LEU A 4 11.26 -7.26 -6.72
CA LEU A 4 10.24 -7.06 -7.76
C LEU A 4 9.47 -8.35 -8.01
N ALA A 5 8.17 -8.22 -8.20
CA ALA A 5 7.33 -9.34 -8.64
C ALA A 5 7.62 -9.66 -10.11
N VAL A 6 7.54 -10.94 -10.44
CA VAL A 6 7.63 -11.43 -11.82
C VAL A 6 6.33 -12.13 -12.19
N PRO A 7 6.03 -12.35 -13.50
CA PRO A 7 4.77 -12.95 -13.91
C PRO A 7 4.46 -14.29 -13.24
N GLU A 8 5.48 -15.07 -12.94
CA GLU A 8 5.34 -16.39 -12.29
C GLU A 8 4.80 -16.28 -10.86
N ASP A 9 4.89 -15.09 -10.23
CA ASP A 9 4.39 -14.87 -8.88
C ASP A 9 2.88 -14.62 -8.82
N PHE A 10 2.23 -14.44 -9.97
CA PHE A 10 0.86 -13.92 -10.03
C PHE A 10 -0.13 -14.71 -9.17
N THR A 11 -0.13 -16.04 -9.28
CA THR A 11 -1.08 -16.87 -8.54
C THR A 11 -0.89 -16.74 -7.02
N SER A 12 0.36 -16.76 -6.56
CA SER A 12 0.67 -16.56 -5.14
C SER A 12 0.27 -15.18 -4.65
N ILE A 13 0.51 -14.15 -5.46
CA ILE A 13 0.12 -12.78 -5.15
C ILE A 13 -1.40 -12.68 -4.99
N MET A 14 -2.17 -13.24 -5.91
CA MET A 14 -3.63 -13.18 -5.83
C MET A 14 -4.17 -13.92 -4.60
N SER A 15 -3.52 -14.99 -4.18
CA SER A 15 -3.86 -15.69 -2.93
C SER A 15 -3.63 -14.80 -1.71
N ILE A 16 -2.53 -14.05 -1.70
CA ILE A 16 -2.23 -13.11 -0.61
C ILE A 16 -3.29 -12.01 -0.54
N TYR A 17 -3.69 -11.46 -1.68
CA TYR A 17 -4.73 -10.44 -1.71
C TYR A 17 -6.09 -10.99 -1.27
N ALA A 18 -6.42 -12.22 -1.64
CA ALA A 18 -7.66 -12.85 -1.19
C ALA A 18 -7.69 -13.01 0.34
N TYR A 19 -6.58 -13.45 0.92
CA TYR A 19 -6.45 -13.53 2.38
C TYR A 19 -6.61 -12.15 3.03
N ALA A 20 -5.96 -11.13 2.48
CA ALA A 20 -6.02 -9.78 3.02
C ALA A 20 -7.44 -9.21 2.98
N ARG A 21 -8.20 -9.46 1.90
CA ARG A 21 -9.60 -9.05 1.82
C ARG A 21 -10.44 -9.67 2.92
N SER A 22 -10.29 -10.98 3.13
CA SER A 22 -11.00 -11.68 4.20
C SER A 22 -10.66 -11.11 5.57
N PHE A 23 -9.39 -10.83 5.81
CA PHE A 23 -8.93 -10.22 7.06
C PHE A 23 -9.53 -8.82 7.26
N MET A 24 -9.59 -8.01 6.20
CA MET A 24 -10.23 -6.69 6.27
C MET A 24 -11.70 -6.79 6.67
N GLN A 25 -12.43 -7.73 6.08
CA GLN A 25 -13.85 -7.93 6.41
C GLN A 25 -14.03 -8.34 7.86
N GLU A 26 -13.18 -9.21 8.37
CA GLU A 26 -13.25 -9.71 9.75
C GLU A 26 -12.85 -8.66 10.79
N THR A 27 -12.05 -7.67 10.41
CA THR A 27 -11.50 -6.69 11.34
C THR A 27 -12.14 -5.30 11.23
N GLY A 28 -13.35 -5.21 10.67
CA GLY A 28 -14.13 -3.99 10.65
C GLY A 28 -13.84 -3.05 9.48
N ASN A 29 -13.21 -3.56 8.42
CA ASN A 29 -12.89 -2.78 7.23
C ASN A 29 -13.42 -3.46 5.95
N PRO A 30 -14.76 -3.68 5.84
CA PRO A 30 -15.31 -4.43 4.72
C PRO A 30 -15.40 -3.65 3.42
N ASN A 31 -15.31 -2.32 3.45
CA ASN A 31 -15.63 -1.46 2.31
C ASN A 31 -14.43 -0.94 1.53
N GLN A 32 -13.21 -1.03 2.08
CA GLN A 32 -12.03 -0.50 1.39
C GLN A 32 -11.74 -1.26 0.09
N TRP A 33 -11.65 -2.57 0.16
CA TRP A 33 -11.43 -3.42 -1.01
C TRP A 33 -12.66 -4.24 -1.41
N GLY A 34 -13.66 -4.33 -0.55
CA GLY A 34 -14.84 -5.15 -0.80
C GLY A 34 -14.47 -6.61 -1.01
N ASN A 35 -15.04 -7.23 -2.05
CA ASN A 35 -14.85 -8.66 -2.33
C ASN A 35 -13.90 -8.94 -3.52
N HIS A 36 -13.54 -7.92 -4.29
CA HIS A 36 -12.88 -8.14 -5.58
C HIS A 36 -11.62 -7.32 -5.81
N PHE A 37 -11.39 -6.26 -5.05
CA PHE A 37 -10.20 -5.44 -5.24
C PHE A 37 -9.00 -6.05 -4.51
N PRO A 38 -7.79 -6.06 -5.06
CA PRO A 38 -7.45 -5.55 -6.39
C PRO A 38 -7.80 -6.57 -7.49
N PRO A 39 -8.27 -6.09 -8.66
CA PRO A 39 -8.60 -7.00 -9.77
C PRO A 39 -7.33 -7.54 -10.44
N GLU A 40 -7.47 -8.70 -11.09
CA GLU A 40 -6.37 -9.36 -11.77
C GLU A 40 -5.67 -8.46 -12.77
N GLU A 41 -6.44 -7.69 -13.55
CA GLU A 41 -5.88 -6.79 -14.56
C GLU A 41 -4.95 -5.75 -13.95
N LEU A 42 -5.33 -5.17 -12.81
CA LEU A 42 -4.49 -4.21 -12.12
C LEU A 42 -3.16 -4.84 -11.70
N ILE A 43 -3.21 -6.05 -11.16
CA ILE A 43 -2.01 -6.74 -10.71
C ILE A 43 -1.11 -7.10 -11.89
N HIS A 44 -1.67 -7.59 -13.00
CA HIS A 44 -0.88 -7.83 -14.21
C HIS A 44 -0.20 -6.56 -14.70
N ASN A 45 -0.91 -5.43 -14.71
CA ASN A 45 -0.35 -4.14 -15.12
C ASN A 45 0.78 -3.68 -14.19
N ARG A 46 0.59 -3.84 -12.87
CA ARG A 46 1.63 -3.49 -11.89
C ARG A 46 2.89 -4.32 -12.07
N ILE A 47 2.75 -5.61 -12.34
CA ILE A 47 3.90 -6.49 -12.60
C ILE A 47 4.60 -6.05 -13.89
N ARG A 48 3.85 -5.84 -14.95
CA ARG A 48 4.39 -5.44 -16.25
C ARG A 48 5.16 -4.13 -16.17
N ASN A 49 4.66 -3.18 -15.38
CA ASN A 49 5.26 -1.86 -15.23
C ASN A 49 6.33 -1.81 -14.13
N LYS A 50 6.70 -2.95 -13.55
CA LYS A 50 7.71 -3.04 -12.48
C LYS A 50 7.35 -2.18 -11.27
N GLN A 51 6.08 -2.18 -10.91
CA GLN A 51 5.52 -1.40 -9.80
C GLN A 51 5.03 -2.26 -8.65
N LEU A 52 5.10 -3.58 -8.78
CA LEU A 52 4.68 -4.50 -7.73
C LEU A 52 5.88 -5.23 -7.14
N PHE A 53 5.89 -5.34 -5.82
CA PHE A 53 6.97 -5.94 -5.06
C PHE A 53 6.39 -7.03 -4.15
N VAL A 54 7.22 -8.01 -3.83
CA VAL A 54 6.82 -9.13 -2.97
C VAL A 54 7.84 -9.33 -1.86
N LEU A 55 7.38 -9.87 -0.73
CA LEU A 55 8.24 -10.35 0.33
C LEU A 55 8.35 -11.86 0.21
N GLU A 56 9.55 -12.34 -0.07
CA GLU A 56 9.85 -13.77 -0.20
C GLU A 56 10.76 -14.22 0.92
N GLU A 57 10.38 -15.31 1.58
CA GLU A 57 11.20 -15.97 2.59
C GLU A 57 11.23 -17.46 2.30
N ASN A 58 12.42 -18.01 2.16
CA ASN A 58 12.62 -19.44 1.90
C ASN A 58 11.83 -19.97 0.70
N GLY A 59 11.74 -19.18 -0.37
CA GLY A 59 11.04 -19.54 -1.59
C GLY A 59 9.53 -19.38 -1.55
N THR A 60 8.97 -18.84 -0.47
CA THR A 60 7.54 -18.63 -0.31
C THR A 60 7.22 -17.14 -0.22
N LEU A 61 6.19 -16.70 -0.91
CA LEU A 61 5.72 -15.31 -0.84
C LEU A 61 4.78 -15.14 0.34
N HIS A 62 4.99 -14.08 1.12
CA HIS A 62 4.19 -13.76 2.30
C HIS A 62 3.54 -12.39 2.25
N GLY A 63 3.94 -11.55 1.32
CA GLY A 63 3.38 -10.22 1.20
C GLY A 63 3.59 -9.63 -0.17
N ALA A 64 2.79 -8.60 -0.47
CA ALA A 64 2.88 -7.86 -1.72
C ALA A 64 2.49 -6.41 -1.49
N PHE A 65 3.05 -5.52 -2.29
CA PHE A 65 2.67 -4.11 -2.29
C PHE A 65 3.05 -3.47 -3.61
N ALA A 66 2.36 -2.38 -3.94
CA ALA A 66 2.73 -1.55 -5.08
C ALA A 66 3.52 -0.34 -4.59
N PHE A 67 4.52 0.07 -5.36
CA PHE A 67 5.30 1.26 -5.09
C PHE A 67 5.55 1.98 -6.40
N ILE A 68 5.09 3.24 -6.48
CA ILE A 68 5.16 4.04 -7.69
C ILE A 68 5.85 5.36 -7.36
N ILE A 69 6.97 5.64 -8.03
CA ILE A 69 7.64 6.93 -7.93
C ILE A 69 7.07 7.83 -9.01
N GLY A 70 6.60 9.03 -8.60
CA GLY A 70 6.01 9.98 -9.51
C GLY A 70 4.67 10.50 -8.98
N GLU A 71 4.11 11.48 -9.69
CA GLU A 71 2.85 12.11 -9.30
C GLU A 71 1.69 11.12 -9.38
N ASP A 72 0.90 11.06 -8.32
CA ASP A 72 -0.33 10.28 -8.28
C ASP A 72 -1.51 11.24 -8.53
N PRO A 73 -2.29 11.05 -9.61
CA PRO A 73 -3.39 11.95 -9.92
C PRO A 73 -4.43 12.05 -8.80
N THR A 74 -4.63 10.99 -8.00
CA THR A 74 -5.59 11.01 -6.90
C THR A 74 -5.12 11.89 -5.75
N TYR A 75 -3.85 12.29 -5.73
CA TYR A 75 -3.26 13.11 -4.69
C TYR A 75 -3.18 14.59 -5.06
N LEU A 76 -3.64 14.98 -6.24
CA LEU A 76 -3.61 16.38 -6.68
C LEU A 76 -4.55 17.26 -5.87
N GLN A 77 -5.67 16.71 -5.40
CA GLN A 77 -6.59 17.40 -4.54
C GLN A 77 -6.59 16.75 -3.15
N ILE A 78 -6.38 17.56 -2.13
CA ILE A 78 -6.40 17.13 -0.73
C ILE A 78 -7.32 18.06 0.05
N ASP A 79 -8.23 17.48 0.85
CA ASP A 79 -9.15 18.21 1.70
C ASP A 79 -8.69 18.15 3.16
N ASP A 80 -9.12 19.12 3.95
CA ASP A 80 -8.84 19.21 5.40
C ASP A 80 -7.35 19.15 5.73
N GLY A 81 -6.53 19.72 4.86
CA GLY A 81 -5.09 19.75 5.08
C GLY A 81 -4.32 20.07 3.81
N SER A 82 -3.03 19.84 3.86
CA SER A 82 -2.12 20.06 2.73
C SER A 82 -0.92 19.12 2.81
N TRP A 83 -0.30 18.88 1.66
CA TRP A 83 0.96 18.15 1.62
C TRP A 83 2.08 18.97 2.23
N LEU A 84 3.06 18.29 2.84
CA LEU A 84 4.22 18.97 3.44
C LEU A 84 5.12 19.60 2.37
N SER A 85 5.19 19.01 1.18
CA SER A 85 6.12 19.39 0.14
C SER A 85 5.61 18.97 -1.22
N ASP A 86 5.97 19.73 -2.26
CA ASP A 86 5.72 19.38 -3.67
C ASP A 86 6.90 18.64 -4.30
N ALA A 87 7.91 18.28 -3.50
CA ALA A 87 9.06 17.52 -4.00
C ALA A 87 8.62 16.15 -4.55
N PRO A 88 9.40 15.55 -5.46
CA PRO A 88 9.09 14.20 -5.96
C PRO A 88 8.90 13.20 -4.83
N TYR A 89 7.97 12.29 -5.00
CA TYR A 89 7.60 11.32 -3.97
C TYR A 89 7.31 9.94 -4.56
N GLY A 90 7.34 8.94 -3.70
CA GLY A 90 6.86 7.60 -4.03
C GLY A 90 5.61 7.28 -3.23
N THR A 91 4.70 6.52 -3.82
CA THR A 91 3.44 6.15 -3.22
C THR A 91 3.36 4.66 -3.00
N ILE A 92 2.98 4.26 -1.79
CA ILE A 92 2.77 2.86 -1.41
C ILE A 92 1.28 2.55 -1.52
N HIS A 93 0.95 1.53 -2.31
CA HIS A 93 -0.42 1.08 -2.56
C HIS A 93 -0.56 -0.43 -2.38
N GLN A 94 -1.79 -0.89 -2.24
CA GLN A 94 -2.15 -2.31 -2.27
C GLN A 94 -1.26 -3.17 -1.36
N VAL A 95 -1.05 -2.74 -0.13
CA VAL A 95 -0.28 -3.52 0.85
C VAL A 95 -1.10 -4.71 1.34
N ALA A 96 -0.54 -5.90 1.24
CA ALA A 96 -1.19 -7.12 1.72
C ALA A 96 -0.15 -8.12 2.23
N SER A 97 -0.52 -8.89 3.25
CA SER A 97 0.30 -9.98 3.75
C SER A 97 -0.59 -11.18 4.09
N ASP A 98 0.02 -12.34 4.24
CA ASP A 98 -0.69 -13.56 4.63
C ASP A 98 -0.79 -13.73 6.16
N GLY A 99 -0.40 -12.72 6.92
CA GLY A 99 -0.49 -12.73 8.37
C GLY A 99 0.65 -13.45 9.08
N THR A 100 1.60 -14.02 8.35
CA THR A 100 2.68 -14.81 8.96
C THR A 100 3.95 -14.00 9.21
N ILE A 101 4.09 -12.82 8.59
CA ILE A 101 5.28 -11.98 8.73
C ILE A 101 4.99 -10.82 9.66
N HIS A 102 5.78 -10.73 10.74
CA HIS A 102 5.68 -9.60 11.66
C HIS A 102 6.48 -8.41 11.14
N GLY A 103 5.92 -7.20 11.26
CA GLY A 103 6.60 -5.98 10.88
C GLY A 103 6.74 -5.76 9.38
N PHE A 104 5.86 -6.34 8.57
CA PHE A 104 5.93 -6.22 7.11
C PHE A 104 5.87 -4.76 6.66
N PHE A 105 4.97 -3.95 7.22
CA PHE A 105 4.85 -2.54 6.80
C PHE A 105 6.12 -1.76 7.10
N SER A 106 6.77 -2.03 8.23
CA SER A 106 8.06 -1.38 8.55
C SER A 106 9.14 -1.74 7.52
N GLN A 107 9.16 -2.98 7.06
CA GLN A 107 10.09 -3.42 6.02
C GLN A 107 9.81 -2.72 4.68
N ILE A 108 8.52 -2.54 4.33
CA ILE A 108 8.13 -1.79 3.14
C ILE A 108 8.62 -0.36 3.20
N VAL A 109 8.38 0.31 4.33
CA VAL A 109 8.78 1.71 4.51
C VAL A 109 10.29 1.86 4.36
N ASP A 110 11.07 0.99 4.99
CA ASP A 110 12.52 1.04 4.91
C ASP A 110 13.01 0.83 3.47
N TYR A 111 12.43 -0.14 2.78
CA TYR A 111 12.77 -0.43 1.39
C TYR A 111 12.47 0.76 0.47
N CYS A 112 11.28 1.34 0.61
CA CYS A 112 10.85 2.46 -0.22
C CYS A 112 11.62 3.75 0.10
N TRP A 113 11.89 4.00 1.38
CA TRP A 113 12.65 5.16 1.84
C TRP A 113 14.05 5.19 1.25
N ALA A 114 14.68 4.03 1.09
CA ALA A 114 15.99 3.94 0.47
C ALA A 114 15.96 4.31 -1.02
N GLN A 115 14.80 4.21 -1.67
CA GLN A 115 14.64 4.57 -3.09
C GLN A 115 14.40 6.07 -3.26
N ILE A 116 13.54 6.66 -2.42
CA ILE A 116 13.20 8.07 -2.47
C ILE A 116 12.75 8.50 -1.05
N PRO A 117 13.41 9.53 -0.46
CA PRO A 117 13.12 9.92 0.93
C PRO A 117 11.93 10.87 1.04
N HIS A 118 10.86 10.58 0.32
CA HIS A 118 9.58 11.27 0.41
C HIS A 118 8.49 10.28 0.02
N LEU A 119 7.75 9.81 1.00
CA LEU A 119 6.76 8.76 0.78
C LEU A 119 5.37 9.28 1.14
N ARG A 120 4.38 8.87 0.34
CA ARG A 120 2.97 9.09 0.63
C ARG A 120 2.26 7.75 0.66
N VAL A 121 1.27 7.67 1.53
CA VAL A 121 0.43 6.49 1.66
C VAL A 121 -0.95 6.95 2.09
N ASP A 122 -1.97 6.24 1.67
CA ASP A 122 -3.35 6.48 2.09
C ASP A 122 -3.99 5.19 2.56
N THR A 123 -5.02 5.33 3.39
CA THR A 123 -5.81 4.20 3.82
C THR A 123 -7.24 4.64 4.13
N HIS A 124 -8.15 3.69 4.13
CA HIS A 124 -9.56 3.93 4.43
C HIS A 124 -9.76 4.29 5.91
N ALA A 125 -10.75 5.14 6.19
CA ALA A 125 -11.07 5.54 7.56
C ALA A 125 -11.41 4.35 8.47
N ASP A 126 -11.95 3.28 7.91
CA ASP A 126 -12.29 2.07 8.67
C ASP A 126 -11.10 1.15 8.92
N ASN A 127 -9.96 1.40 8.27
CA ASN A 127 -8.78 0.55 8.44
C ASN A 127 -7.92 1.05 9.60
N GLN A 128 -8.35 0.78 10.82
CA GLN A 128 -7.67 1.24 12.01
C GLN A 128 -6.29 0.60 12.18
N ILE A 129 -6.15 -0.66 11.77
CA ILE A 129 -4.87 -1.38 11.84
C ILE A 129 -3.82 -0.67 10.98
N MET A 130 -4.16 -0.38 9.73
CA MET A 130 -3.22 0.29 8.83
C MET A 130 -2.93 1.73 9.28
N GLN A 131 -3.93 2.47 9.75
CA GLN A 131 -3.71 3.80 10.30
C GLN A 131 -2.70 3.78 11.45
N HIS A 132 -2.81 2.81 12.35
CA HIS A 132 -1.86 2.65 13.45
C HIS A 132 -0.45 2.35 12.94
N LEU A 133 -0.31 1.45 11.98
CA LEU A 133 1.00 1.09 11.40
C LEU A 133 1.63 2.27 10.67
N ILE A 134 0.84 3.03 9.93
CA ILE A 134 1.31 4.22 9.22
C ILE A 134 1.87 5.25 10.21
N LEU A 135 1.11 5.58 11.24
CA LEU A 135 1.56 6.54 12.26
C LEU A 135 2.77 6.03 13.04
N LYS A 136 2.79 4.75 13.38
CA LYS A 136 3.91 4.12 14.08
C LYS A 136 5.22 4.20 13.29
N ASN A 137 5.12 4.22 11.97
CA ASN A 137 6.29 4.31 11.09
C ASN A 137 6.69 5.74 10.75
N GLY A 138 6.17 6.73 11.48
CA GLY A 138 6.63 8.11 11.39
C GLY A 138 5.93 8.97 10.35
N PHE A 139 4.85 8.49 9.76
CA PHE A 139 4.02 9.29 8.87
C PHE A 139 3.17 10.28 9.69
N GLU A 140 2.89 11.43 9.10
CA GLU A 140 1.99 12.43 9.67
C GLU A 140 0.73 12.51 8.81
N ARG A 141 -0.41 12.63 9.45
CA ARG A 141 -1.68 12.84 8.73
C ARG A 141 -1.67 14.21 8.06
N ARG A 142 -1.89 14.24 6.74
CA ARG A 142 -1.85 15.48 5.96
C ARG A 142 -3.23 15.97 5.51
N GLY A 143 -4.22 15.08 5.43
CA GLY A 143 -5.55 15.44 4.98
C GLY A 143 -6.31 14.25 4.45
N ILE A 144 -7.31 14.53 3.63
CA ILE A 144 -8.23 13.52 3.08
C ILE A 144 -8.26 13.64 1.57
N ILE A 145 -8.19 12.51 0.87
CA ILE A 145 -8.46 12.46 -0.57
C ILE A 145 -9.73 11.67 -0.81
N SER A 146 -10.32 11.89 -1.98
CA SER A 146 -11.45 11.10 -2.47
C SER A 146 -10.95 10.16 -3.55
N VAL A 147 -11.13 8.86 -3.32
CA VAL A 147 -10.81 7.82 -4.30
C VAL A 147 -12.09 7.04 -4.55
N SER A 148 -12.60 7.10 -5.77
CA SER A 148 -13.89 6.51 -6.13
C SER A 148 -15.00 7.06 -5.23
N TYR A 149 -15.53 6.25 -4.32
CA TYR A 149 -16.62 6.63 -3.42
C TYR A 149 -16.18 6.69 -1.96
N THR A 150 -14.89 6.72 -1.70
CA THR A 150 -14.35 6.55 -0.37
C THR A 150 -13.46 7.72 0.00
N HIS A 151 -13.58 8.23 1.23
CA HIS A 151 -12.67 9.22 1.78
C HIS A 151 -11.53 8.52 2.49
N LEU A 152 -10.31 8.86 2.12
CA LEU A 152 -9.10 8.24 2.64
C LEU A 152 -8.26 9.26 3.42
N THR A 153 -7.61 8.79 4.46
CA THR A 153 -6.65 9.58 5.24
C THR A 153 -5.27 9.43 4.63
N LEU A 154 -4.57 10.57 4.44
CA LEU A 154 -3.30 10.60 3.71
C LEU A 154 -2.17 11.11 4.61
N PRO A 155 -1.49 10.23 5.35
CA PRO A 155 -0.26 10.62 6.03
C PRO A 155 0.88 10.77 5.03
N THR A 156 1.86 11.61 5.38
CA THR A 156 3.08 11.81 4.61
C THR A 156 4.27 11.67 5.54
N LYS A 157 5.31 10.99 5.09
CA LYS A 157 6.57 10.91 5.80
C LYS A 157 7.63 11.69 5.02
N LEU A 158 8.27 12.63 5.70
CA LEU A 158 9.43 13.39 5.21
C LEU A 158 10.58 13.26 6.18
N GLU A 159 11.79 13.26 5.66
CA GLU A 159 12.98 13.34 6.48
C GLU A 159 13.36 14.79 6.74
#